data_76ebd546a6ec0a208548ba424a92819b
#
_entry.id   76ebd546a6ec0a208548ba424a92819b
#
_cell.length_a   1.000
_cell.length_b   1.000
_cell.length_c   1.000
_cell.angle_alpha   90.00
_cell.angle_beta   90.00
_cell.angle_gamma   90.00
#
_symmetry.space_group_name_H-M   'P 1'
#
loop_
_entity.id
_entity.type
_entity.pdbx_description
1 polymer ?
#
loop_
_entity_poly.entity_id
_entity_poly.type
_entity_poly.pdbx_seq_one_letter_code
_entity_poly.pdbx_strand_id
1 'polypeptide(L)' 'MGKLKITLKKSFIGRQPKQIATAKALGLTKIGSVVEQEDTASIRGAIHKIDFMLDVEEVK' A
#
# COMPACT_ATOMS: atom_id res chain seq x y z
N MET A 1 -1.19 -14.72 12.13
CA MET A 1 -1.66 -14.42 10.78
C MET A 1 -2.77 -13.40 10.86
N GLY A 2 -2.52 -12.24 10.37
CA GLY A 2 -3.50 -11.16 10.32
C GLY A 2 -3.59 -10.61 8.91
N LYS A 3 -4.41 -9.60 8.77
CA LYS A 3 -4.51 -8.86 7.53
C LYS A 3 -4.08 -7.43 7.78
N LEU A 4 -3.60 -6.79 6.73
CA LEU A 4 -3.23 -5.39 6.78
C LEU A 4 -4.23 -4.59 5.95
N LYS A 5 -4.77 -3.55 6.56
CA LYS A 5 -5.65 -2.63 5.86
C LYS A 5 -4.79 -1.45 5.41
N ILE A 6 -4.72 -1.26 4.12
CA ILE A 6 -3.84 -0.28 3.50
C ILE A 6 -4.68 0.79 2.82
N THR A 7 -4.46 2.03 3.20
CA THR A 7 -5.15 3.17 2.61
C THR A 7 -4.14 4.06 1.91
N LEU A 8 -4.42 4.44 0.67
CA LEU A 8 -3.56 5.34 -0.08
C LEU A 8 -3.84 6.78 0.34
N LYS A 9 -2.87 7.44 0.94
CA LYS A 9 -3.01 8.81 1.46
C LYS A 9 -2.47 9.87 0.51
N LYS A 10 -1.50 9.53 -0.31
CA LYS A 10 -0.83 10.50 -1.19
C LYS A 10 -1.11 10.19 -2.65
N SER A 11 -1.15 11.24 -3.47
CA SER A 11 -1.35 11.11 -4.90
C SER A 11 -0.14 10.47 -5.57
N PHE A 12 -0.37 9.84 -6.73
CA PHE A 12 0.71 9.33 -7.59
C PHE A 12 1.42 10.45 -8.35
N ILE A 13 0.83 11.65 -8.39
CA ILE A 13 1.41 12.76 -9.12
C ILE A 13 2.78 13.12 -8.50
N GLY A 14 3.80 13.18 -9.34
CA GLY A 14 5.15 13.48 -8.87
C GLY A 14 5.88 12.30 -8.25
N ARG A 15 5.30 11.11 -8.27
CA ARG A 15 5.93 9.91 -7.72
C ARG A 15 6.68 9.15 -8.80
N GLN A 16 7.70 8.40 -8.39
CA GLN A 16 8.47 7.59 -9.33
C GLN A 16 7.61 6.43 -9.85
N PRO A 17 7.83 6.02 -11.12
CA PRO A 17 7.05 4.91 -11.69
C PRO A 17 7.14 3.62 -10.86
N LYS A 18 8.28 3.35 -10.25
CA LYS A 18 8.44 2.14 -9.42
C LYS A 18 7.51 2.18 -8.20
N GLN A 19 7.35 3.35 -7.61
CA GLN A 19 6.46 3.52 -6.46
C GLN A 19 5.01 3.33 -6.87
N ILE A 20 4.64 3.88 -8.02
CA ILE A 20 3.29 3.73 -8.56
C ILE A 20 3.00 2.27 -8.86
N ALA A 21 3.95 1.56 -9.47
CA ALA A 21 3.78 0.15 -9.78
C ALA A 21 3.60 -0.68 -8.50
N THR A 22 4.35 -0.36 -7.45
CA THR A 22 4.24 -1.06 -6.18
C THR A 22 2.85 -0.84 -5.57
N ALA A 23 2.35 0.39 -5.59
CA ALA A 23 1.02 0.68 -5.07
C ALA A 23 -0.06 -0.05 -5.87
N LYS A 24 0.06 -0.06 -7.19
CA LYS A 24 -0.91 -0.77 -8.03
C LYS A 24 -0.88 -2.27 -7.79
N ALA A 25 0.31 -2.83 -7.53
CA ALA A 25 0.44 -4.25 -7.20
C ALA A 25 -0.28 -4.58 -5.89
N LEU A 26 -0.38 -3.63 -4.98
CA LEU A 26 -1.14 -3.80 -3.74
C LEU A 26 -2.65 -3.63 -3.95
N GLY A 27 -3.06 -3.14 -5.11
CA GLY A 27 -4.47 -2.92 -5.41
C GLY A 27 -4.92 -1.47 -5.23
N LEU A 28 -3.99 -0.57 -4.96
CA LEU A 28 -4.30 0.84 -4.77
C LEU A 28 -4.28 1.55 -6.11
N THR A 29 -5.34 2.29 -6.42
CA THR A 29 -5.48 2.94 -7.72
C THR A 29 -5.53 4.46 -7.63
N LYS A 30 -6.01 5.01 -6.52
CA LYS A 30 -6.13 6.45 -6.35
C LYS A 30 -6.16 6.79 -4.86
N ILE A 31 -6.03 8.08 -4.56
CA ILE A 31 -6.12 8.57 -3.18
C ILE A 31 -7.44 8.13 -2.58
N GLY A 32 -7.38 7.64 -1.36
CA GLY A 32 -8.55 7.15 -0.65
C GLY A 32 -8.86 5.69 -0.90
N SER A 33 -8.13 5.04 -1.82
CA SER A 33 -8.30 3.60 -2.04
C SER A 33 -7.92 2.83 -0.77
N VAL A 34 -8.74 1.87 -0.41
CA VAL A 34 -8.52 1.02 0.77
C VAL A 34 -8.54 -0.42 0.32
N VAL A 35 -7.51 -1.16 0.69
CA VAL A 35 -7.44 -2.58 0.38
C VAL A 35 -7.00 -3.36 1.61
N GLU A 36 -7.39 -4.62 1.67
CA GLU A 36 -6.92 -5.54 2.70
C GLU A 36 -6.03 -6.57 2.04
N GLN A 37 -4.88 -6.79 2.62
CA GLN A 37 -3.91 -7.78 2.14
C GLN A 37 -3.47 -8.64 3.30
N GLU A 38 -3.05 -9.85 3.00
CA GLU A 38 -2.52 -10.73 4.02
C GLU A 38 -1.19 -10.20 4.54
N ASP A 39 -0.96 -10.40 5.82
CA ASP A 39 0.28 -9.98 6.46
C ASP A 39 1.38 -10.99 6.14
N THR A 40 1.98 -10.81 4.98
CA THR A 40 3.08 -11.66 4.51
C THR A 40 4.32 -10.82 4.32
N ALA A 41 5.47 -11.48 4.24
CA ALA A 41 6.73 -10.78 4.00
C ALA A 41 6.72 -10.02 2.68
N SER A 42 6.09 -10.59 1.64
CA SER A 42 6.00 -9.91 0.35
C SER A 42 5.21 -8.62 0.43
N ILE A 43 4.05 -8.66 1.11
CA ILE A 43 3.21 -7.49 1.26
C ILE A 43 3.90 -6.45 2.15
N ARG A 44 4.51 -6.87 3.24
CA ARG A 44 5.24 -5.94 4.11
C ARG A 44 6.40 -5.28 3.38
N GLY A 45 7.11 -6.02 2.54
CA GLY A 45 8.19 -5.47 1.74
C GLY A 45 7.71 -4.42 0.76
N ALA A 46 6.58 -4.68 0.09
CA ALA A 46 6.00 -3.72 -0.83
C ALA A 46 5.53 -2.45 -0.09
N ILE A 47 4.88 -2.63 1.06
CA ILE A 47 4.43 -1.51 1.88
C ILE A 47 5.62 -0.66 2.33
N HIS A 48 6.70 -1.30 2.75
CA HIS A 48 7.87 -0.59 3.24
C HIS A 48 8.47 0.35 2.21
N LYS A 49 8.38 0.00 0.93
CA LYS A 49 8.91 0.83 -0.15
C LYS A 49 8.14 2.14 -0.32
N ILE A 50 6.86 2.14 0.03
CA ILE A 50 5.99 3.29 -0.18
C ILE A 50 5.18 3.65 1.06
N ASP A 51 5.66 3.28 2.25
CA ASP A 51 4.92 3.50 3.49
C ASP A 51 4.63 4.99 3.76
N PHE A 52 5.48 5.87 3.25
CA PHE A 52 5.26 7.31 3.40
C PHE A 52 4.02 7.80 2.65
N MET A 53 3.48 6.99 1.74
CA MET A 53 2.28 7.29 0.98
C MET A 53 1.04 6.60 1.53
N LEU A 54 1.21 5.69 2.47
CA LEU A 54 0.16 4.79 2.90
C LEU A 54 -0.15 4.95 4.38
N ASP A 55 -1.37 4.56 4.71
CA ASP A 55 -1.78 4.35 6.09
C ASP A 55 -2.07 2.87 6.25
N VAL A 56 -1.35 2.21 7.13
CA VAL A 56 -1.45 0.75 7.29
C VAL A 56 -1.94 0.44 8.69
N GLU A 57 -2.99 -0.36 8.77
CA GLU A 57 -3.53 -0.85 10.03
C GLU A 57 -3.53 -2.37 10.03
N GLU A 58 -3.21 -2.94 11.18
CA GLU A 58 -3.36 -4.37 11.34
C GLU A 58 -4.81 -4.70 11.66
N VAL A 59 -5.36 -5.64 10.90
CA VAL A 59 -6.71 -6.13 11.10
C VAL A 59 -6.61 -7.59 11.52
N LYS A 60 -7.15 -7.89 12.66
CA LYS A 60 -7.12 -9.27 13.17
C LYS A 60 -8.38 -10.04 12.75
#